data_60a2c9852092e05f406799d92965c51a
#
_entry.id   60a2c9852092e05f406799d92965c51a
#
_cell.length_a   1.000
_cell.length_b   1.000
_cell.length_c   1.000
_cell.angle_alpha   90.00
_cell.angle_beta   90.00
_cell.angle_gamma   90.00
#
_symmetry.space_group_name_H-M   'P 1'
#
loop_
_entity.id
_entity.type
_entity.pdbx_description
1 polymer ?
#
loop_
_entity_poly.entity_id
_entity_poly.type
_entity_poly.pdbx_seq_one_letter_code
_entity_poly.pdbx_strand_id
1 'polypeptide(L)'
;VSLIAASIAGGDLTAASLAWGAAAGVAGGIAVWWFYLALANGPMSVVSPVTAVVVAGIPVLVGIATGDRPGLLAYLGIVVAVIAVGLVSRESDETVTGVGHPRFTSRIAWWTVGSGIAFALSFIGLGQVGTGTGLWPLASSRATATLVVWLVIAFSWRAVVWPVRSLLPILIGIGAIDVIANGALLFAYQHGLLSLVSVIAALYPAVTVLLAVIVLGERVSRVKLLGLLAAGVAVALVSLPG
;
A
#
# COMPACT_ATOMS: atom_id res chain seq x y z
N VAL A 1 4.79 -8.66 -16.88
CA VAL A 1 5.72 -9.24 -15.88
C VAL A 1 4.98 -10.21 -14.95
N SER A 2 3.88 -9.81 -14.29
CA SER A 2 3.16 -10.67 -13.32
C SER A 2 2.62 -11.98 -13.92
N LEU A 3 2.09 -11.97 -15.13
CA LEU A 3 1.63 -13.18 -15.83
C LEU A 3 2.78 -14.16 -16.12
N ILE A 4 3.92 -13.65 -16.58
CA ILE A 4 5.12 -14.46 -16.81
C ILE A 4 5.62 -15.06 -15.49
N ALA A 5 5.68 -14.25 -14.43
CA ALA A 5 6.08 -14.72 -13.11
C ALA A 5 5.14 -15.82 -12.57
N ALA A 6 3.82 -15.65 -12.74
CA ALA A 6 2.83 -16.66 -12.33
C ALA A 6 2.97 -17.98 -13.11
N SER A 7 3.22 -17.90 -14.42
CA SER A 7 3.45 -19.10 -15.24
C SER A 7 4.72 -19.87 -14.86
N ILE A 8 5.76 -19.15 -14.41
CA ILE A 8 7.03 -19.78 -13.99
C ILE A 8 6.91 -20.34 -12.56
N ALA A 9 6.25 -19.60 -11.65
CA ALA A 9 6.12 -20.01 -10.25
C ALA A 9 5.18 -21.21 -10.08
N GLY A 10 4.29 -21.47 -11.06
CA GLY A 10 3.28 -22.53 -10.97
C GLY A 10 2.22 -22.22 -9.90
N GLY A 11 1.56 -23.28 -9.43
CA GLY A 11 0.50 -23.21 -8.42
C GLY A 11 -0.89 -23.50 -8.98
N ASP A 12 -1.84 -23.77 -8.09
CA ASP A 12 -3.20 -24.17 -8.46
C ASP A 12 -4.04 -22.97 -8.92
N LEU A 13 -4.56 -23.06 -10.12
CA LEU A 13 -5.52 -22.12 -10.68
C LEU A 13 -6.91 -22.44 -10.12
N THR A 14 -7.30 -21.81 -9.01
CA THR A 14 -8.65 -21.95 -8.48
C THR A 14 -9.50 -20.70 -8.80
N ALA A 15 -10.77 -20.92 -9.14
CA ALA A 15 -11.69 -19.81 -9.41
C ALA A 15 -11.79 -18.84 -8.22
N ALA A 16 -11.75 -19.36 -7.00
CA ALA A 16 -11.80 -18.54 -5.78
C ALA A 16 -10.57 -17.63 -5.65
N SER A 17 -9.35 -18.16 -5.88
CA SER A 17 -8.12 -17.38 -5.77
C SER A 17 -8.03 -16.29 -6.85
N LEU A 18 -8.48 -16.59 -8.06
CA LEU A 18 -8.56 -15.59 -9.14
C LEU A 18 -9.61 -14.51 -8.83
N ALA A 19 -10.76 -14.90 -8.27
CA ALA A 19 -11.82 -13.95 -7.89
C ALA A 19 -11.37 -13.01 -6.76
N TRP A 20 -10.73 -13.52 -5.73
CA TRP A 20 -10.15 -12.68 -4.66
C TRP A 20 -9.04 -11.78 -5.17
N GLY A 21 -8.15 -12.30 -6.03
CA GLY A 21 -7.13 -11.50 -6.70
C GLY A 21 -7.76 -10.39 -7.54
N ALA A 22 -8.79 -10.71 -8.35
CA ALA A 22 -9.51 -9.74 -9.17
C ALA A 22 -10.19 -8.66 -8.32
N ALA A 23 -10.88 -9.04 -7.27
CA ALA A 23 -11.52 -8.10 -6.33
C ALA A 23 -10.48 -7.18 -5.68
N ALA A 24 -9.36 -7.74 -5.21
CA ALA A 24 -8.24 -6.97 -4.67
C ALA A 24 -7.66 -5.99 -5.70
N GLY A 25 -7.56 -6.39 -6.97
CA GLY A 25 -7.08 -5.54 -8.05
C GLY A 25 -8.04 -4.42 -8.41
N VAL A 26 -9.34 -4.67 -8.44
CA VAL A 26 -10.36 -3.62 -8.64
C VAL A 26 -10.28 -2.60 -7.50
N ALA A 27 -10.26 -3.06 -6.26
CA ALA A 27 -10.14 -2.20 -5.09
C ALA A 27 -8.83 -1.38 -5.14
N GLY A 28 -7.70 -2.02 -5.46
CA GLY A 28 -6.40 -1.35 -5.60
C GLY A 28 -6.37 -0.31 -6.72
N GLY A 29 -6.98 -0.59 -7.87
CA GLY A 29 -7.09 0.36 -8.98
C GLY A 29 -7.90 1.61 -8.62
N ILE A 30 -9.04 1.44 -7.95
CA ILE A 30 -9.86 2.54 -7.43
C ILE A 30 -9.08 3.32 -6.35
N ALA A 31 -8.39 2.62 -5.46
CA ALA A 31 -7.59 3.22 -4.40
C ALA A 31 -6.52 4.16 -4.96
N VAL A 32 -5.74 3.69 -5.93
CA VAL A 32 -4.70 4.50 -6.60
C VAL A 32 -5.32 5.71 -7.28
N TRP A 33 -6.42 5.55 -8.00
CA TRP A 33 -7.10 6.66 -8.66
C TRP A 33 -7.54 7.73 -7.67
N TRP A 34 -8.28 7.35 -6.61
CA TRP A 34 -8.74 8.31 -5.60
C TRP A 34 -7.60 8.95 -4.82
N PHE A 35 -6.55 8.18 -4.52
CA PHE A 35 -5.36 8.69 -3.85
C PHE A 35 -4.68 9.81 -4.65
N TYR A 36 -4.46 9.58 -5.95
CA TYR A 36 -3.87 10.60 -6.81
C TYR A 36 -4.81 11.80 -7.03
N LEU A 37 -6.13 11.60 -7.08
CA LEU A 37 -7.07 12.71 -7.09
C LEU A 37 -6.98 13.55 -5.81
N ALA A 38 -6.88 12.91 -4.66
CA ALA A 38 -6.73 13.59 -3.38
C ALA A 38 -5.40 14.38 -3.32
N LEU A 39 -4.30 13.77 -3.75
CA LEU A 39 -2.98 14.42 -3.80
C LEU A 39 -2.92 15.61 -4.78
N ALA A 40 -3.58 15.49 -5.93
CA ALA A 40 -3.60 16.56 -6.94
C ALA A 40 -4.42 17.78 -6.50
N ASN A 41 -5.35 17.64 -5.57
CA ASN A 41 -6.30 18.70 -5.19
C ASN A 41 -6.21 19.11 -3.72
N GLY A 42 -5.49 18.36 -2.88
CA GLY A 42 -5.40 18.57 -1.44
C GLY A 42 -4.01 18.70 -0.89
N PRO A 43 -3.88 19.11 0.38
CA PRO A 43 -2.59 19.20 1.05
C PRO A 43 -2.02 17.80 1.28
N MET A 44 -0.86 17.53 0.72
CA MET A 44 -0.18 16.23 0.80
C MET A 44 0.15 15.84 2.24
N SER A 45 0.43 16.87 3.09
CA SER A 45 0.66 16.74 4.54
C SER A 45 -0.54 16.16 5.33
N VAL A 46 -1.74 16.17 4.75
CA VAL A 46 -2.95 15.58 5.36
C VAL A 46 -3.37 14.31 4.62
N VAL A 47 -3.35 14.33 3.29
CA VAL A 47 -3.83 13.20 2.47
C VAL A 47 -3.02 11.94 2.75
N SER A 48 -1.68 12.01 2.68
CA SER A 48 -0.80 10.86 2.90
C SER A 48 -0.95 10.22 4.28
N PRO A 49 -0.85 10.97 5.41
CA PRO A 49 -0.99 10.37 6.74
C PRO A 49 -2.37 9.75 6.98
N VAL A 50 -3.44 10.44 6.57
CA VAL A 50 -4.80 9.93 6.77
C VAL A 50 -5.02 8.63 5.98
N THR A 51 -4.64 8.60 4.71
CA THR A 51 -4.74 7.38 3.89
C THR A 51 -3.94 6.25 4.52
N ALA A 52 -2.69 6.49 4.94
CA ALA A 52 -1.81 5.48 5.50
C ALA A 52 -2.37 4.87 6.82
N VAL A 53 -2.94 5.70 7.70
CA VAL A 53 -3.57 5.23 8.94
C VAL A 53 -4.81 4.37 8.64
N VAL A 54 -5.63 4.75 7.66
CA VAL A 54 -6.81 3.97 7.26
C VAL A 54 -6.40 2.64 6.64
N VAL A 55 -5.38 2.64 5.78
CA VAL A 55 -4.81 1.42 5.16
C VAL A 55 -4.28 0.45 6.20
N ALA A 56 -3.62 0.95 7.26
CA ALA A 56 -3.11 0.12 8.34
C ALA A 56 -4.24 -0.39 9.27
N GLY A 57 -5.15 0.50 9.64
CA GLY A 57 -6.13 0.25 10.70
C GLY A 57 -7.25 -0.72 10.29
N ILE A 58 -7.81 -0.58 9.09
CA ILE A 58 -8.97 -1.39 8.68
C ILE A 58 -8.63 -2.90 8.60
N PRO A 59 -7.54 -3.35 7.94
CA PRO A 59 -7.21 -4.77 7.90
C PRO A 59 -6.91 -5.35 9.29
N VAL A 60 -6.34 -4.55 10.20
CA VAL A 60 -6.13 -4.96 11.60
C VAL A 60 -7.46 -5.24 12.28
N LEU A 61 -8.41 -4.30 12.19
CA LEU A 61 -9.75 -4.48 12.77
C LEU A 61 -10.48 -5.69 12.18
N VAL A 62 -10.39 -5.88 10.86
CA VAL A 62 -10.98 -7.02 10.18
C VAL A 62 -10.30 -8.32 10.60
N GLY A 63 -8.96 -8.38 10.64
CA GLY A 63 -8.21 -9.56 11.07
C GLY A 63 -8.62 -10.01 12.48
N ILE A 64 -8.65 -9.07 13.43
CA ILE A 64 -9.10 -9.35 14.80
C ILE A 64 -10.55 -9.81 14.84
N ALA A 65 -11.44 -9.18 14.06
CA ALA A 65 -12.86 -9.56 13.99
C ALA A 65 -13.08 -10.95 13.36
N THR A 66 -12.23 -11.34 12.42
CA THR A 66 -12.29 -12.64 11.73
C THR A 66 -11.53 -13.76 12.44
N GLY A 67 -10.90 -13.48 13.56
CA GLY A 67 -10.33 -14.53 14.40
C GLY A 67 -8.83 -14.42 14.67
N ASP A 68 -8.13 -13.42 14.14
CA ASP A 68 -6.75 -13.16 14.52
C ASP A 68 -6.65 -12.97 16.04
N ARG A 69 -5.67 -13.63 16.66
CA ARG A 69 -5.38 -13.50 18.09
C ARG A 69 -3.90 -13.18 18.28
N PRO A 70 -3.48 -11.94 17.96
CA PRO A 70 -2.10 -11.51 18.21
C PRO A 70 -1.79 -11.57 19.72
N GLY A 71 -0.57 -11.93 20.07
CA GLY A 71 -0.11 -11.83 21.46
C GLY A 71 -0.04 -10.37 21.94
N LEU A 72 0.12 -10.15 23.24
CA LEU A 72 0.14 -8.80 23.83
C LEU A 72 1.21 -7.90 23.20
N LEU A 73 2.40 -8.43 22.96
CA LEU A 73 3.49 -7.70 22.32
C LEU A 73 3.14 -7.29 20.89
N ALA A 74 2.47 -8.17 20.15
CA ALA A 74 2.00 -7.87 18.80
C ALA A 74 0.92 -6.78 18.80
N TYR A 75 0.00 -6.76 19.76
CA TYR A 75 -0.97 -5.67 19.93
C TYR A 75 -0.28 -4.32 20.19
N LEU A 76 0.72 -4.30 21.07
CA LEU A 76 1.52 -3.09 21.32
C LEU A 76 2.26 -2.66 20.04
N GLY A 77 2.83 -3.62 19.32
CA GLY A 77 3.49 -3.38 18.04
C GLY A 77 2.55 -2.77 16.99
N ILE A 78 1.30 -3.25 16.89
CA ILE A 78 0.26 -2.69 16.00
C ILE A 78 0.01 -1.21 16.34
N VAL A 79 -0.20 -0.89 17.63
CA VAL A 79 -0.45 0.49 18.06
C VAL A 79 0.74 1.39 17.73
N VAL A 80 1.95 0.94 18.03
CA VAL A 80 3.18 1.69 17.74
C VAL A 80 3.36 1.88 16.23
N ALA A 81 3.03 0.86 15.41
CA ALA A 81 3.11 0.95 13.96
C ALA A 81 2.13 1.98 13.38
N VAL A 82 0.89 2.03 13.85
CA VAL A 82 -0.10 3.03 13.41
C VAL A 82 0.38 4.45 13.74
N ILE A 83 0.95 4.65 14.93
CA ILE A 83 1.56 5.93 15.32
C ILE A 83 2.77 6.24 14.42
N ALA A 84 3.64 5.27 14.18
CA ALA A 84 4.81 5.43 13.32
C ALA A 84 4.42 5.84 11.89
N VAL A 85 3.43 5.16 11.29
CA VAL A 85 2.88 5.51 9.98
C VAL A 85 2.39 6.96 9.95
N GLY A 86 1.63 7.38 10.97
CA GLY A 86 1.15 8.75 11.08
C GLY A 86 2.28 9.78 11.19
N LEU A 87 3.34 9.49 11.96
CA LEU A 87 4.48 10.39 12.15
C LEU A 87 5.36 10.50 10.89
N VAL A 88 5.67 9.36 10.25
CA VAL A 88 6.52 9.31 9.05
C VAL A 88 5.83 9.96 7.85
N SER A 89 4.52 9.76 7.72
CA SER A 89 3.75 10.28 6.59
C SER A 89 3.48 11.78 6.67
N ARG A 90 3.79 12.45 7.80
CA ARG A 90 3.71 13.91 7.90
C ARG A 90 4.80 14.55 7.06
N GLU A 91 4.42 15.47 6.19
CA GLU A 91 5.37 16.33 5.50
C GLU A 91 5.88 17.43 6.43
N SER A 92 7.17 17.75 6.28
CA SER A 92 7.72 18.95 6.91
C SER A 92 7.24 20.17 6.13
N ASP A 93 6.63 21.13 6.79
CA ASP A 93 6.11 22.39 6.21
C ASP A 93 7.20 23.31 5.58
N GLU A 94 8.41 22.80 5.37
CA GLU A 94 9.60 23.64 5.14
C GLU A 94 9.81 24.16 3.72
N THR A 95 8.97 23.89 2.71
CA THR A 95 9.31 24.34 1.35
C THR A 95 8.18 24.78 0.41
N VAL A 96 7.12 25.43 0.87
CA VAL A 96 6.25 26.14 -0.08
C VAL A 96 5.89 27.54 0.45
N THR A 97 6.85 28.44 0.39
CA THR A 97 6.57 29.87 0.43
C THR A 97 6.01 30.29 -0.92
N GLY A 98 4.71 30.63 -0.99
CA GLY A 98 4.22 31.46 -2.08
C GLY A 98 3.03 30.99 -2.92
N VAL A 99 2.51 29.79 -2.75
CA VAL A 99 1.26 29.38 -3.42
C VAL A 99 0.23 29.04 -2.35
N GLY A 100 -0.98 29.62 -2.45
CA GLY A 100 -2.03 29.44 -1.46
C GLY A 100 -2.25 27.95 -1.18
N HIS A 101 -2.16 27.56 0.10
CA HIS A 101 -2.29 26.16 0.51
C HIS A 101 -3.65 25.63 0.06
N PRO A 102 -3.70 24.48 -0.66
CA PRO A 102 -4.99 23.89 -1.04
C PRO A 102 -5.76 23.56 0.25
N ARG A 103 -6.99 24.06 0.34
CA ARG A 103 -7.83 23.79 1.50
C ARG A 103 -8.31 22.35 1.49
N PHE A 104 -8.25 21.68 2.63
CA PHE A 104 -8.80 20.34 2.80
C PHE A 104 -10.33 20.42 2.83
N THR A 105 -10.94 20.10 1.71
CA THR A 105 -12.41 20.14 1.54
C THR A 105 -13.04 18.78 1.83
N SER A 106 -14.36 18.73 2.08
CA SER A 106 -15.10 17.48 2.26
C SER A 106 -14.95 16.51 1.06
N ARG A 107 -14.82 17.04 -0.16
CA ARG A 107 -14.58 16.24 -1.36
C ARG A 107 -13.20 15.57 -1.33
N ILE A 108 -12.17 16.30 -0.89
CA ILE A 108 -10.81 15.76 -0.74
C ILE A 108 -10.77 14.74 0.41
N ALA A 109 -11.47 15.03 1.52
CA ALA A 109 -11.61 14.09 2.63
C ALA A 109 -12.23 12.76 2.17
N TRP A 110 -13.28 12.82 1.34
CA TRP A 110 -13.92 11.65 0.75
C TRP A 110 -12.95 10.83 -0.10
N TRP A 111 -12.19 11.45 -1.00
CA TRP A 111 -11.17 10.74 -1.80
C TRP A 111 -10.06 10.16 -0.94
N THR A 112 -9.61 10.89 0.09
CA THR A 112 -8.54 10.46 1.00
C THR A 112 -8.95 9.22 1.80
N VAL A 113 -10.09 9.29 2.50
CA VAL A 113 -10.60 8.18 3.30
C VAL A 113 -11.03 7.02 2.39
N GLY A 114 -11.72 7.32 1.29
CA GLY A 114 -12.15 6.34 0.31
C GLY A 114 -10.98 5.57 -0.31
N SER A 115 -9.87 6.25 -0.64
CA SER A 115 -8.67 5.59 -1.13
C SER A 115 -8.05 4.68 -0.06
N GLY A 116 -8.01 5.12 1.20
CA GLY A 116 -7.54 4.30 2.31
C GLY A 116 -8.38 3.04 2.50
N ILE A 117 -9.71 3.16 2.46
CA ILE A 117 -10.64 2.03 2.53
C ILE A 117 -10.41 1.08 1.35
N ALA A 118 -10.30 1.60 0.13
CA ALA A 118 -10.10 0.79 -1.06
C ALA A 118 -8.76 0.05 -1.05
N PHE A 119 -7.66 0.66 -0.59
CA PHE A 119 -6.39 -0.04 -0.34
C PHE A 119 -6.53 -1.12 0.72
N ALA A 120 -7.23 -0.83 1.83
CA ALA A 120 -7.48 -1.80 2.88
C ALA A 120 -8.26 -3.01 2.36
N LEU A 121 -9.30 -2.80 1.55
CA LEU A 121 -10.05 -3.86 0.88
C LEU A 121 -9.18 -4.68 -0.07
N SER A 122 -8.23 -4.05 -0.77
CA SER A 122 -7.26 -4.77 -1.58
C SER A 122 -6.38 -5.70 -0.74
N PHE A 123 -5.90 -5.26 0.41
CA PHE A 123 -5.11 -6.08 1.34
C PHE A 123 -5.94 -7.21 1.93
N ILE A 124 -7.17 -6.93 2.37
CA ILE A 124 -8.09 -7.96 2.88
C ILE A 124 -8.38 -9.00 1.81
N GLY A 125 -8.63 -8.58 0.57
CA GLY A 125 -8.86 -9.49 -0.55
C GLY A 125 -7.68 -10.41 -0.82
N LEU A 126 -6.44 -9.91 -0.78
CA LEU A 126 -5.24 -10.72 -0.88
C LEU A 126 -5.07 -11.68 0.32
N GLY A 127 -5.51 -11.27 1.50
CA GLY A 127 -5.50 -12.11 2.71
C GLY A 127 -6.50 -13.27 2.66
N GLN A 128 -7.51 -13.24 1.77
CA GLN A 128 -8.47 -14.35 1.59
C GLN A 128 -7.96 -15.41 0.60
N VAL A 129 -6.81 -15.20 -0.02
CA VAL A 129 -6.25 -16.15 -0.98
C VAL A 129 -5.67 -17.35 -0.26
N GLY A 130 -6.12 -18.55 -0.62
CA GLY A 130 -5.61 -19.82 -0.08
C GLY A 130 -4.15 -20.10 -0.46
N THR A 131 -3.51 -20.97 0.30
CA THR A 131 -2.15 -21.46 0.01
C THR A 131 -2.11 -22.33 -1.25
N GLY A 132 -0.93 -22.50 -1.85
CA GLY A 132 -0.72 -23.37 -3.03
C GLY A 132 -1.10 -22.75 -4.37
N THR A 133 -1.66 -21.54 -4.38
CA THR A 133 -2.13 -20.87 -5.61
C THR A 133 -1.02 -20.16 -6.40
N GLY A 134 0.22 -20.20 -5.92
CA GLY A 134 1.36 -19.51 -6.53
C GLY A 134 1.10 -18.00 -6.68
N LEU A 135 1.50 -17.44 -7.83
CA LEU A 135 1.34 -16.01 -8.12
C LEU A 135 0.11 -15.70 -9.00
N TRP A 136 -0.79 -16.66 -9.25
CA TRP A 136 -1.98 -16.43 -10.07
C TRP A 136 -2.93 -15.36 -9.52
N PRO A 137 -3.19 -15.29 -8.19
CA PRO A 137 -4.01 -14.21 -7.61
C PRO A 137 -3.38 -12.83 -7.82
N LEU A 138 -2.05 -12.75 -7.75
CA LEU A 138 -1.34 -11.50 -8.03
C LEU A 138 -1.47 -11.10 -9.51
N ALA A 139 -1.35 -12.05 -10.43
CA ALA A 139 -1.54 -11.80 -11.86
C ALA A 139 -2.96 -11.30 -12.16
N SER A 140 -3.97 -11.93 -11.56
CA SER A 140 -5.37 -11.51 -11.64
C SER A 140 -5.58 -10.10 -11.07
N SER A 141 -5.00 -9.81 -9.90
CA SER A 141 -5.05 -8.48 -9.28
C SER A 141 -4.43 -7.41 -10.18
N ARG A 142 -3.27 -7.67 -10.77
CA ARG A 142 -2.63 -6.70 -11.68
C ARG A 142 -3.40 -6.50 -12.97
N ALA A 143 -4.00 -7.55 -13.53
CA ALA A 143 -4.83 -7.45 -14.71
C ALA A 143 -6.06 -6.57 -14.47
N THR A 144 -6.79 -6.80 -13.38
CA THR A 144 -7.98 -6.02 -13.05
C THR A 144 -7.65 -4.60 -12.60
N ALA A 145 -6.58 -4.37 -11.83
CA ALA A 145 -6.13 -3.02 -11.51
C ALA A 145 -5.77 -2.23 -12.78
N THR A 146 -5.06 -2.86 -13.72
CA THR A 146 -4.72 -2.27 -15.01
C THR A 146 -5.99 -1.94 -15.81
N LEU A 147 -6.97 -2.84 -15.84
CA LEU A 147 -8.25 -2.60 -16.49
C LEU A 147 -8.98 -1.39 -15.90
N VAL A 148 -9.04 -1.27 -14.56
CA VAL A 148 -9.64 -0.11 -13.89
C VAL A 148 -8.95 1.18 -14.31
N VAL A 149 -7.60 1.20 -14.34
CA VAL A 149 -6.85 2.40 -14.78
C VAL A 149 -7.17 2.74 -16.23
N TRP A 150 -7.21 1.76 -17.13
CA TRP A 150 -7.57 1.99 -18.53
C TRP A 150 -9.00 2.50 -18.68
N LEU A 151 -9.96 1.99 -17.93
CA LEU A 151 -11.34 2.49 -17.92
C LEU A 151 -11.38 3.95 -17.45
N VAL A 152 -10.67 4.28 -16.36
CA VAL A 152 -10.58 5.67 -15.88
C VAL A 152 -9.99 6.59 -16.95
N ILE A 153 -8.94 6.19 -17.64
CA ILE A 153 -8.34 6.96 -18.73
C ILE A 153 -9.33 7.13 -19.87
N ALA A 154 -9.99 6.07 -20.30
CA ALA A 154 -10.96 6.08 -21.40
C ALA A 154 -12.13 7.04 -21.10
N PHE A 155 -12.66 7.01 -19.87
CA PHE A 155 -13.78 7.90 -19.48
C PHE A 155 -13.33 9.34 -19.19
N SER A 156 -12.04 9.57 -18.90
CA SER A 156 -11.54 10.93 -18.63
C SER A 156 -11.25 11.74 -19.89
N TRP A 157 -11.36 11.14 -21.08
CA TRP A 157 -11.07 11.78 -22.39
C TRP A 157 -9.69 12.45 -22.46
N ARG A 158 -8.75 12.06 -21.59
CA ARG A 158 -7.39 12.60 -21.56
C ARG A 158 -6.50 11.83 -22.51
N ALA A 159 -5.66 12.55 -23.25
CA ALA A 159 -4.66 11.92 -24.12
C ALA A 159 -3.65 11.11 -23.29
N VAL A 160 -3.42 9.88 -23.69
CA VAL A 160 -2.38 9.04 -23.09
C VAL A 160 -1.03 9.48 -23.62
N VAL A 161 -0.15 9.91 -22.73
CA VAL A 161 1.25 10.22 -23.09
C VAL A 161 2.05 8.94 -22.93
N TRP A 162 2.52 8.40 -24.04
CA TRP A 162 3.36 7.20 -24.03
C TRP A 162 4.78 7.54 -23.57
N PRO A 163 5.38 6.69 -22.70
CA PRO A 163 6.76 6.92 -22.26
C PRO A 163 7.72 6.80 -23.42
N VAL A 164 8.76 7.61 -23.41
CA VAL A 164 9.85 7.52 -24.39
C VAL A 164 10.57 6.17 -24.25
N ARG A 165 11.02 5.60 -25.36
CA ARG A 165 11.62 4.25 -25.39
C ARG A 165 12.80 4.09 -24.42
N SER A 166 13.54 5.14 -24.15
CA SER A 166 14.65 5.13 -23.18
C SER A 166 14.23 4.83 -21.72
N LEU A 167 12.97 5.05 -21.38
CA LEU A 167 12.43 4.74 -20.05
C LEU A 167 11.95 3.28 -19.89
N LEU A 168 11.80 2.53 -20.99
CA LEU A 168 11.28 1.16 -20.94
C LEU A 168 12.08 0.24 -20.01
N PRO A 169 13.44 0.23 -20.00
CA PRO A 169 14.18 -0.63 -19.08
C PRO A 169 13.89 -0.32 -17.61
N ILE A 170 13.77 0.98 -17.27
CA ILE A 170 13.44 1.42 -15.91
C ILE A 170 12.02 0.97 -15.53
N LEU A 171 11.06 1.13 -16.43
CA LEU A 171 9.66 0.71 -16.20
C LEU A 171 9.55 -0.81 -16.03
N ILE A 172 10.29 -1.58 -16.82
CA ILE A 172 10.36 -3.05 -16.67
C ILE A 172 10.98 -3.41 -15.32
N GLY A 173 12.07 -2.74 -14.92
CA GLY A 173 12.72 -2.93 -13.62
C GLY A 173 11.78 -2.64 -12.45
N ILE A 174 11.06 -1.51 -12.49
CA ILE A 174 10.04 -1.16 -11.49
C ILE A 174 8.96 -2.24 -11.43
N GLY A 175 8.45 -2.69 -12.58
CA GLY A 175 7.44 -3.73 -12.63
C GLY A 175 7.93 -5.09 -12.10
N ALA A 176 9.21 -5.43 -12.30
CA ALA A 176 9.79 -6.64 -11.76
C ALA A 176 9.90 -6.58 -10.23
N ILE A 177 10.41 -5.47 -9.68
CA ILE A 177 10.51 -5.24 -8.23
C ILE A 177 9.11 -5.24 -7.59
N ASP A 178 8.12 -4.61 -8.24
CA ASP A 178 6.73 -4.61 -7.78
C ASP A 178 6.15 -6.04 -7.69
N VAL A 179 6.41 -6.90 -8.67
CA VAL A 179 5.97 -8.30 -8.64
C VAL A 179 6.65 -9.07 -7.51
N ILE A 180 7.94 -8.87 -7.29
CA ILE A 180 8.68 -9.51 -6.18
C ILE A 180 8.10 -9.04 -4.84
N ALA A 181 7.92 -7.74 -4.64
CA ALA A 181 7.40 -7.18 -3.39
C ALA A 181 5.97 -7.68 -3.09
N ASN A 182 5.08 -7.63 -4.09
CA ASN A 182 3.71 -8.08 -3.90
C ASN A 182 3.58 -9.61 -3.84
N GLY A 183 4.48 -10.37 -4.48
CA GLY A 183 4.60 -11.81 -4.31
C GLY A 183 5.00 -12.19 -2.89
N ALA A 184 5.99 -11.50 -2.32
CA ALA A 184 6.38 -11.66 -0.92
C ALA A 184 5.23 -11.30 0.04
N LEU A 185 4.49 -10.23 -0.25
CA LEU A 185 3.31 -9.83 0.52
C LEU A 185 2.20 -10.88 0.45
N LEU A 186 1.90 -11.42 -0.73
CA LEU A 186 0.93 -12.51 -0.89
C LEU A 186 1.33 -13.73 -0.10
N PHE A 187 2.62 -14.13 -0.17
CA PHE A 187 3.15 -15.23 0.63
C PHE A 187 3.02 -14.97 2.13
N ALA A 188 3.29 -13.74 2.58
CA ALA A 188 3.12 -13.36 3.99
C ALA A 188 1.65 -13.49 4.44
N TYR A 189 0.68 -13.08 3.61
CA TYR A 189 -0.75 -13.25 3.92
C TYR A 189 -1.18 -14.73 3.98
N GLN A 190 -0.56 -15.59 3.17
CA GLN A 190 -0.87 -17.03 3.18
C GLN A 190 -0.37 -17.77 4.43
N HIS A 191 0.61 -17.21 5.15
CA HIS A 191 1.28 -17.88 6.27
C HIS A 191 1.24 -17.09 7.58
N GLY A 192 0.71 -15.86 7.57
CA GLY A 192 0.66 -14.97 8.72
C GLY A 192 -0.74 -14.44 9.00
N LEU A 193 -0.90 -13.79 10.15
CA LEU A 193 -2.14 -13.12 10.53
C LEU A 193 -2.36 -11.88 9.65
N LEU A 194 -3.59 -11.69 9.17
CA LEU A 194 -3.97 -10.55 8.34
C LEU A 194 -3.62 -9.22 9.03
N SER A 195 -3.90 -9.12 10.34
CA SER A 195 -3.61 -7.94 11.14
C SER A 195 -2.12 -7.58 11.17
N LEU A 196 -1.24 -8.56 11.39
CA LEU A 196 0.20 -8.33 11.51
C LEU A 196 0.85 -8.01 10.15
N VAL A 197 0.51 -8.78 9.12
CA VAL A 197 1.04 -8.58 7.77
C VAL A 197 0.64 -7.21 7.23
N SER A 198 -0.63 -6.82 7.42
CA SER A 198 -1.11 -5.52 6.94
C SER A 198 -0.46 -4.34 7.63
N VAL A 199 -0.18 -4.44 8.93
CA VAL A 199 0.52 -3.39 9.69
C VAL A 199 1.97 -3.26 9.21
N ILE A 200 2.69 -4.37 9.03
CA ILE A 200 4.06 -4.33 8.51
C ILE A 200 4.07 -3.78 7.09
N ALA A 201 3.13 -4.21 6.25
CA ALA A 201 3.00 -3.68 4.90
C ALA A 201 2.74 -2.17 4.89
N ALA A 202 1.92 -1.65 5.81
CA ALA A 202 1.61 -0.23 5.92
C ALA A 202 2.79 0.64 6.40
N LEU A 203 3.89 0.05 6.87
CA LEU A 203 5.13 0.77 7.22
C LEU A 203 5.98 1.16 6.00
N TYR A 204 5.53 0.91 4.77
CA TYR A 204 6.25 1.29 3.55
C TYR A 204 6.70 2.78 3.51
N PRO A 205 5.97 3.77 4.08
CA PRO A 205 6.46 5.14 4.10
C PRO A 205 7.74 5.30 4.94
N ALA A 206 7.89 4.50 6.00
CA ALA A 206 9.11 4.50 6.81
C ALA A 206 10.32 4.02 5.99
N VAL A 207 10.15 2.94 5.21
CA VAL A 207 11.19 2.43 4.31
C VAL A 207 11.53 3.47 3.23
N THR A 208 10.53 4.14 2.67
CA THR A 208 10.74 5.19 1.66
C THR A 208 11.57 6.35 2.22
N VAL A 209 11.24 6.84 3.42
CA VAL A 209 12.00 7.92 4.07
C VAL A 209 13.42 7.45 4.44
N LEU A 210 13.57 6.21 4.92
CA LEU A 210 14.89 5.63 5.21
C LEU A 210 15.77 5.59 3.96
N LEU A 211 15.22 5.16 2.83
CA LEU A 211 15.92 5.15 1.54
C LEU A 211 16.27 6.56 1.08
N ALA A 212 15.39 7.54 1.24
CA ALA A 212 15.67 8.93 0.91
C ALA A 212 16.86 9.48 1.72
N VAL A 213 16.94 9.14 3.02
CA VAL A 213 18.10 9.51 3.87
C VAL A 213 19.38 8.82 3.40
N ILE A 214 19.34 7.50 3.18
CA ILE A 214 20.55 6.72 2.88
C ILE A 214 21.05 6.98 1.45
N VAL A 215 20.14 7.00 0.47
CA VAL A 215 20.50 7.05 -0.96
C VAL A 215 20.63 8.49 -1.47
N LEU A 216 19.71 9.38 -1.04
CA LEU A 216 19.67 10.78 -1.52
C LEU A 216 20.35 11.74 -0.54
N GLY A 217 20.71 11.32 0.67
CA GLY A 217 21.31 12.16 1.71
C GLY A 217 20.34 13.23 2.23
N GLU A 218 19.02 12.98 2.12
CA GLU A 218 18.01 13.95 2.58
C GLU A 218 18.02 14.11 4.10
N ARG A 219 17.88 15.35 4.54
CA ARG A 219 17.69 15.64 5.97
C ARG A 219 16.23 15.43 6.34
N VAL A 220 16.00 14.65 7.36
CA VAL A 220 14.63 14.41 7.88
C VAL A 220 14.37 15.23 9.14
N SER A 221 13.13 15.66 9.31
CA SER A 221 12.70 16.33 10.52
C SER A 221 12.75 15.38 11.73
N ARG A 222 12.85 15.94 12.94
CA ARG A 222 12.83 15.16 14.20
C ARG A 222 11.59 14.29 14.32
N VAL A 223 10.44 14.75 13.80
CA VAL A 223 9.18 14.00 13.82
C VAL A 223 9.28 12.76 12.94
N LYS A 224 9.83 12.89 11.73
CA LYS A 224 10.05 11.72 10.84
C LYS A 224 11.06 10.75 11.43
N LEU A 225 12.11 11.25 12.08
CA LEU A 225 13.10 10.38 12.76
C LEU A 225 12.45 9.59 13.91
N LEU A 226 11.61 10.24 14.75
CA LEU A 226 10.84 9.53 15.78
C LEU A 226 9.91 8.48 15.17
N GLY A 227 9.27 8.81 14.05
CA GLY A 227 8.43 7.85 13.32
C GLY A 227 9.22 6.65 12.77
N LEU A 228 10.45 6.84 12.27
CA LEU A 228 11.34 5.75 11.84
C LEU A 228 11.75 4.85 13.01
N LEU A 229 12.11 5.43 14.14
CA LEU A 229 12.44 4.66 15.36
C LEU A 229 11.23 3.87 15.84
N ALA A 230 10.06 4.50 15.88
CA ALA A 230 8.81 3.83 16.23
C ALA A 230 8.47 2.68 15.25
N ALA A 231 8.71 2.85 13.94
CA ALA A 231 8.54 1.79 12.97
C ALA A 231 9.45 0.59 13.24
N GLY A 232 10.73 0.82 13.57
CA GLY A 232 11.66 -0.23 13.97
C GLY A 232 11.20 -0.97 15.24
N VAL A 233 10.74 -0.24 16.25
CA VAL A 233 10.19 -0.82 17.48
C VAL A 233 8.93 -1.64 17.18
N ALA A 234 8.04 -1.14 16.34
CA ALA A 234 6.82 -1.85 15.96
C ALA A 234 7.13 -3.20 15.28
N VAL A 235 8.07 -3.22 14.32
CA VAL A 235 8.50 -4.45 13.65
C VAL A 235 9.09 -5.43 14.68
N ALA A 236 9.94 -4.96 15.58
CA ALA A 236 10.51 -5.81 16.62
C ALA A 236 9.42 -6.43 17.51
N LEU A 237 8.47 -5.63 18.01
CA LEU A 237 7.37 -6.11 18.86
C LEU A 237 6.45 -7.12 18.14
N VAL A 238 6.15 -6.89 16.86
CA VAL A 238 5.32 -7.80 16.05
C VAL A 238 6.03 -9.12 15.77
N SER A 239 7.38 -9.11 15.68
CA SER A 239 8.18 -10.29 15.35
C SER A 239 8.54 -11.16 16.56
N LEU A 240 8.34 -10.65 17.78
CA LEU A 240 8.62 -11.42 18.98
C LEU A 240 7.51 -12.46 19.22
N PRO A 241 7.86 -13.71 19.58
CA PRO A 241 6.88 -14.70 19.98
C PRO A 241 6.16 -14.21 21.23
N GLY A 242 4.84 -14.12 21.17
CA GLY A 242 3.97 -13.72 22.28
C GLY A 242 3.57 -14.91 23.15
#